data_1b29e4ea55f3de8af05fbda64545d915
#
_entry.id   1b29e4ea55f3de8af05fbda64545d915
#
_cell.length_a   1.000
_cell.length_b   1.000
_cell.length_c   1.000
_cell.angle_alpha   90.00
_cell.angle_beta   90.00
_cell.angle_gamma   90.00
#
_symmetry.space_group_name_H-M   'P 1'
#
loop_
_entity.id
_entity.type
_entity.pdbx_description
1 polymer ?
#
loop_
_entity_poly.entity_id
_entity_poly.type
_entity_poly.pdbx_seq_one_letter_code
_entity_poly.pdbx_strand_id
1 'polypeptide(L)'
;MAQADLLGLRLAGTLGARDSQQPEVISVGVAVGPGYQNPLRDVSGLVPERVDMGVDFGGSGQVYALGDAVITNATGTSGGWPGGGWITYKLTDGPDAGLTVYLAEDVSPVVQVGQHVSSATVIANMFAGSDGIETGWAQQSGLSAESQLAEAGGVGGNGPFPTRIGLSFEELLQSVGVPAAPNRDQYPYGVLPANYPPIG
;
A
#
# COMPACT_ATOMS: atom_id res chain seq x y z
N MET A 1 -15.72 53.44 77.92
CA MET A 1 -14.78 54.04 77.02
C MET A 1 -14.27 52.93 76.11
N ALA A 2 -14.12 53.27 74.88
CA ALA A 2 -13.57 52.49 73.76
C ALA A 2 -14.56 51.60 72.96
N GLN A 3 -14.85 52.10 71.80
CA GLN A 3 -15.57 51.50 70.67
C GLN A 3 -14.74 50.40 70.04
N ALA A 4 -15.44 49.38 69.56
CA ALA A 4 -14.87 48.42 68.62
C ALA A 4 -15.75 48.34 67.36
N ASP A 5 -15.18 48.73 66.23
CA ASP A 5 -15.77 48.71 64.91
C ASP A 5 -15.92 47.27 64.41
N LEU A 6 -17.12 46.94 63.91
CA LEU A 6 -17.38 45.73 63.15
C LEU A 6 -17.18 45.97 61.68
N LEU A 7 -16.12 45.42 61.12
CA LEU A 7 -15.95 45.34 59.67
C LEU A 7 -16.72 44.09 59.11
N GLY A 8 -17.74 44.34 58.33
CA GLY A 8 -18.49 43.30 57.61
C GLY A 8 -17.70 42.77 56.39
N LEU A 9 -17.44 41.49 56.40
CA LEU A 9 -16.86 40.78 55.29
C LEU A 9 -17.97 40.18 54.42
N ARG A 10 -18.18 40.68 53.20
CA ARG A 10 -19.05 40.07 52.19
C ARG A 10 -18.27 39.01 51.43
N LEU A 11 -18.68 37.74 51.55
CA LEU A 11 -18.26 36.65 50.67
C LEU A 11 -19.12 36.73 49.38
N ALA A 12 -18.49 37.10 48.26
CA ALA A 12 -19.03 36.87 46.96
C ALA A 12 -18.59 35.51 46.48
N GLY A 13 -19.49 34.55 46.44
CA GLY A 13 -19.26 33.25 45.86
C GLY A 13 -19.38 33.37 44.34
N THR A 14 -18.29 33.23 43.65
CA THR A 14 -18.25 32.99 42.18
C THR A 14 -18.45 31.50 41.96
N LEU A 15 -19.61 31.12 41.41
CA LEU A 15 -19.85 29.80 40.86
C LEU A 15 -18.96 29.64 39.61
N GLY A 16 -17.88 28.88 39.77
CA GLY A 16 -17.05 28.46 38.68
C GLY A 16 -17.84 27.58 37.70
N ALA A 17 -17.87 27.95 36.45
CA ALA A 17 -18.39 27.16 35.36
C ALA A 17 -17.64 25.82 35.32
N ARG A 18 -18.35 24.72 35.37
CA ARG A 18 -17.82 23.40 35.09
C ARG A 18 -17.48 23.34 33.61
N ASP A 19 -16.18 23.31 33.34
CA ASP A 19 -15.64 23.00 32.04
C ASP A 19 -16.02 21.53 31.72
N SER A 20 -16.94 21.37 30.78
CA SER A 20 -17.32 20.07 30.24
C SER A 20 -16.23 19.61 29.26
N GLN A 21 -15.18 19.00 29.79
CA GLN A 21 -14.24 18.25 28.95
C GLN A 21 -15.01 17.09 28.31
N GLN A 22 -15.36 17.25 27.04
CA GLN A 22 -15.70 16.14 26.18
C GLN A 22 -14.49 15.21 26.10
N PRO A 23 -14.67 13.87 26.20
CA PRO A 23 -13.57 12.96 25.96
C PRO A 23 -13.09 13.15 24.50
N GLU A 24 -11.85 13.56 24.35
CA GLU A 24 -11.16 13.48 23.05
C GLU A 24 -11.22 12.02 22.59
N VAL A 25 -11.95 11.79 21.52
CA VAL A 25 -11.89 10.53 20.78
C VAL A 25 -10.52 10.50 20.12
N ILE A 26 -9.56 9.86 20.77
CA ILE A 26 -8.28 9.56 20.16
C ILE A 26 -8.58 8.56 19.05
N SER A 27 -8.73 9.03 17.83
CA SER A 27 -8.61 8.21 16.63
C SER A 27 -7.19 7.63 16.65
N VAL A 28 -7.06 6.39 17.07
CA VAL A 28 -5.87 5.61 16.81
C VAL A 28 -5.88 5.33 15.30
N GLY A 29 -5.45 6.31 14.53
CA GLY A 29 -5.08 6.09 13.15
C GLY A 29 -3.94 5.08 13.18
N VAL A 30 -4.14 3.92 12.55
CA VAL A 30 -3.04 3.01 12.22
C VAL A 30 -1.99 3.89 11.57
N ALA A 31 -0.83 4.00 12.18
CA ALA A 31 0.26 4.78 11.65
C ALA A 31 0.67 4.11 10.33
N VAL A 32 0.21 4.65 9.22
CA VAL A 32 0.78 4.35 7.90
C VAL A 32 2.25 4.68 8.04
N GLY A 33 3.11 3.67 7.86
CA GLY A 33 4.56 3.86 7.99
C GLY A 33 5.00 5.06 7.14
N PRO A 34 6.00 5.82 7.57
CA PRO A 34 6.41 7.03 6.88
C PRO A 34 6.73 6.70 5.42
N GLY A 35 5.99 7.30 4.51
CA GLY A 35 6.27 7.30 3.08
C GLY A 35 5.35 6.51 2.17
N TYR A 36 4.69 5.45 2.61
CA TYR A 36 3.82 4.65 1.73
C TYR A 36 2.43 5.28 1.57
N GLN A 37 1.93 5.29 0.33
CA GLN A 37 0.60 5.77 -0.02
C GLN A 37 -0.05 4.83 -1.04
N ASN A 38 -1.37 4.88 -1.12
CA ASN A 38 -2.13 4.13 -2.12
C ASN A 38 -1.63 4.44 -3.55
N PRO A 39 -0.99 3.49 -4.22
CA PRO A 39 -0.45 3.70 -5.56
C PRO A 39 -1.54 3.80 -6.65
N LEU A 40 -2.75 3.34 -6.35
CA LEU A 40 -3.89 3.27 -7.27
C LEU A 40 -4.96 4.35 -6.99
N ARG A 41 -4.64 5.36 -6.18
CA ARG A 41 -5.60 6.39 -5.72
C ARG A 41 -6.27 7.19 -6.83
N ASP A 42 -5.64 7.32 -7.99
CA ASP A 42 -6.14 8.06 -9.16
C ASP A 42 -6.56 7.13 -10.31
N VAL A 43 -6.75 5.82 -10.02
CA VAL A 43 -7.32 4.87 -10.97
C VAL A 43 -8.83 4.97 -10.94
N SER A 44 -9.43 5.35 -12.06
CA SER A 44 -10.87 5.41 -12.23
C SER A 44 -11.44 4.01 -12.49
N GLY A 45 -12.56 3.69 -11.83
CA GLY A 45 -13.19 2.37 -11.98
C GLY A 45 -12.33 1.23 -11.45
N LEU A 46 -11.51 1.49 -10.41
CA LEU A 46 -10.67 0.48 -9.78
C LEU A 46 -11.53 -0.70 -9.26
N VAL A 47 -11.23 -1.88 -9.76
CA VAL A 47 -11.86 -3.14 -9.36
C VAL A 47 -10.77 -4.12 -8.99
N PRO A 48 -10.66 -4.55 -7.72
CA PRO A 48 -9.77 -5.65 -7.38
C PRO A 48 -10.35 -6.95 -7.95
N GLU A 49 -9.54 -7.72 -8.65
CA GLU A 49 -10.00 -8.91 -9.38
C GLU A 49 -9.60 -10.20 -8.67
N ARG A 50 -8.34 -10.34 -8.32
CA ARG A 50 -7.83 -11.51 -7.58
C ARG A 50 -6.48 -11.24 -6.94
N VAL A 51 -6.12 -12.10 -5.99
CA VAL A 51 -4.74 -12.35 -5.56
C VAL A 51 -4.30 -13.68 -6.15
N ASP A 52 -3.15 -13.70 -6.77
CA ASP A 52 -2.43 -14.93 -7.12
C ASP A 52 -0.95 -14.80 -6.73
N MET A 53 -0.03 -14.54 -7.66
CA MET A 53 1.38 -14.22 -7.35
C MET A 53 1.56 -12.77 -6.88
N GLY A 54 0.69 -11.89 -7.34
CA GLY A 54 0.50 -10.51 -6.97
C GLY A 54 -0.97 -10.22 -6.76
N VAL A 55 -1.40 -9.03 -7.07
CA VAL A 55 -2.80 -8.59 -6.99
C VAL A 55 -3.21 -7.95 -8.31
N ASP A 56 -4.29 -8.46 -8.90
CA ASP A 56 -4.84 -7.98 -10.14
C ASP A 56 -5.92 -6.93 -9.92
N PHE A 57 -5.89 -5.90 -10.76
CA PHE A 57 -6.86 -4.81 -10.75
C PHE A 57 -7.29 -4.43 -12.16
N GLY A 58 -8.60 -4.26 -12.36
CA GLY A 58 -9.16 -3.56 -13.50
C GLY A 58 -9.30 -2.06 -13.23
N GLY A 59 -9.33 -1.26 -14.30
CA GLY A 59 -9.50 0.19 -14.23
C GLY A 59 -8.70 0.95 -15.28
N SER A 60 -8.55 2.25 -15.11
CA SER A 60 -7.65 3.09 -15.93
C SER A 60 -7.28 4.37 -15.18
N GLY A 61 -6.06 4.84 -15.37
CA GLY A 61 -5.60 6.06 -14.72
C GLY A 61 -4.11 6.07 -14.40
N GLN A 62 -3.71 7.01 -13.56
CA GLN A 62 -2.33 7.14 -13.13
C GLN A 62 -2.02 6.16 -12.00
N VAL A 63 -0.87 5.48 -12.13
CA VAL A 63 -0.32 4.61 -11.10
C VAL A 63 0.94 5.26 -10.54
N TYR A 64 1.03 5.30 -9.23
CA TYR A 64 2.12 5.94 -8.49
C TYR A 64 3.09 4.89 -7.94
N ALA A 65 4.30 5.31 -7.58
CA ALA A 65 5.14 4.49 -6.72
C ALA A 65 4.49 4.35 -5.33
N LEU A 66 4.69 3.20 -4.69
CA LEU A 66 4.18 2.94 -3.33
C LEU A 66 4.82 3.89 -2.29
N GLY A 67 6.11 4.19 -2.45
CA GLY A 67 6.93 5.01 -1.57
C GLY A 67 8.20 5.48 -2.25
N ASP A 68 9.18 5.91 -1.46
CA ASP A 68 10.50 6.29 -1.97
C ASP A 68 11.22 5.07 -2.52
N ALA A 69 11.66 5.17 -3.77
CA ALA A 69 12.22 4.04 -4.50
C ALA A 69 13.18 4.46 -5.63
N VAL A 70 13.86 3.48 -6.20
CA VAL A 70 14.64 3.62 -7.45
C VAL A 70 14.08 2.66 -8.48
N ILE A 71 13.78 3.15 -9.68
CA ILE A 71 13.31 2.33 -10.80
C ILE A 71 14.44 1.39 -11.24
N THR A 72 14.17 0.09 -11.24
CA THR A 72 15.14 -0.94 -11.61
C THR A 72 14.88 -1.53 -12.99
N ASN A 73 13.62 -1.45 -13.47
CA ASN A 73 13.23 -1.76 -14.84
C ASN A 73 12.06 -0.88 -15.25
N ALA A 74 11.99 -0.50 -16.54
CA ALA A 74 10.85 0.17 -17.14
C ALA A 74 10.84 -0.13 -18.65
N THR A 75 9.92 -0.95 -19.10
CA THR A 75 9.75 -1.30 -20.51
C THR A 75 8.29 -1.19 -20.92
N GLY A 76 8.05 -0.62 -22.10
CA GLY A 76 6.72 -0.54 -22.70
C GLY A 76 6.35 -1.75 -23.55
N THR A 77 7.24 -2.74 -23.63
CA THR A 77 6.99 -3.99 -24.36
C THR A 77 7.03 -5.14 -23.40
N SER A 78 6.13 -6.10 -23.58
CA SER A 78 5.99 -7.24 -22.69
C SER A 78 7.28 -8.05 -22.58
N GLY A 79 7.87 -8.09 -21.44
CA GLY A 79 8.89 -9.08 -21.10
C GLY A 79 8.29 -10.47 -20.81
N GLY A 80 7.19 -10.83 -21.52
CA GLY A 80 6.40 -12.05 -21.27
C GLY A 80 5.05 -11.82 -20.60
N TRP A 81 4.75 -10.60 -20.18
CA TRP A 81 3.47 -10.22 -19.62
C TRP A 81 2.45 -9.89 -20.72
N PRO A 82 1.17 -10.26 -20.57
CA PRO A 82 0.12 -9.81 -21.48
C PRO A 82 -0.05 -8.27 -21.39
N GLY A 83 -0.68 -7.67 -22.41
CA GLY A 83 -1.03 -6.24 -22.44
C GLY A 83 0.10 -5.26 -22.68
N GLY A 84 1.31 -5.49 -22.27
CA GLY A 84 2.42 -4.69 -22.72
C GLY A 84 3.49 -4.22 -21.75
N GLY A 85 3.19 -3.43 -20.73
CA GLY A 85 4.21 -2.76 -19.92
C GLY A 85 4.70 -3.55 -18.72
N TRP A 86 5.92 -3.21 -18.26
CA TRP A 86 6.48 -3.83 -17.07
C TRP A 86 7.45 -2.87 -16.40
N ILE A 87 7.26 -2.65 -15.11
CA ILE A 87 8.09 -1.80 -14.27
C ILE A 87 8.49 -2.59 -13.03
N THR A 88 9.73 -2.44 -12.61
CA THR A 88 10.13 -2.79 -11.24
C THR A 88 10.80 -1.62 -10.56
N TYR A 89 10.60 -1.48 -9.25
CA TYR A 89 11.23 -0.46 -8.46
C TYR A 89 11.60 -1.00 -7.07
N LYS A 90 12.79 -0.63 -6.61
CA LYS A 90 13.32 -1.03 -5.31
C LYS A 90 13.03 0.05 -4.28
N LEU A 91 12.31 -0.30 -3.23
CA LEU A 91 12.01 0.60 -2.11
C LEU A 91 13.31 1.00 -1.40
N THR A 92 13.45 2.28 -1.10
CA THR A 92 14.65 2.85 -0.46
C THR A 92 14.40 3.32 0.97
N ASP A 93 13.13 3.43 1.37
CA ASP A 93 12.70 3.86 2.69
C ASP A 93 11.46 3.08 3.15
N GLY A 94 11.06 3.25 4.41
CA GLY A 94 9.92 2.57 5.01
C GLY A 94 10.23 1.16 5.53
N PRO A 95 9.20 0.45 6.02
CA PRO A 95 9.36 -0.86 6.66
C PRO A 95 9.91 -1.94 5.71
N ASP A 96 9.63 -1.82 4.42
CA ASP A 96 9.99 -2.79 3.40
C ASP A 96 11.16 -2.31 2.53
N ALA A 97 11.97 -1.38 3.03
CA ALA A 97 13.15 -0.89 2.34
C ALA A 97 14.08 -2.04 1.93
N GLY A 98 14.49 -2.04 0.66
CA GLY A 98 15.29 -3.11 0.07
C GLY A 98 14.47 -4.15 -0.71
N LEU A 99 13.17 -4.26 -0.49
CA LEU A 99 12.30 -5.08 -1.33
C LEU A 99 12.01 -4.39 -2.66
N THR A 100 11.69 -5.19 -3.66
CA THR A 100 11.35 -4.72 -5.01
C THR A 100 9.89 -5.00 -5.28
N VAL A 101 9.21 -4.03 -5.88
CA VAL A 101 7.82 -4.12 -6.32
C VAL A 101 7.79 -4.18 -7.84
N TYR A 102 6.87 -4.94 -8.42
CA TYR A 102 6.56 -4.90 -9.85
C TYR A 102 5.18 -4.34 -10.13
N LEU A 103 5.00 -3.85 -11.35
CA LEU A 103 3.75 -3.46 -11.96
C LEU A 103 3.80 -3.88 -13.42
N ALA A 104 2.84 -4.65 -13.88
CA ALA A 104 2.85 -5.28 -15.20
C ALA A 104 1.49 -5.21 -15.89
N GLU A 105 1.48 -5.65 -17.16
CA GLU A 105 0.34 -5.85 -18.06
C GLU A 105 -0.13 -4.55 -18.72
N ASP A 106 -1.39 -4.13 -18.55
CA ASP A 106 -1.97 -2.98 -19.24
C ASP A 106 -1.44 -1.62 -18.72
N VAL A 107 -0.13 -1.47 -18.68
CA VAL A 107 0.56 -0.24 -18.25
C VAL A 107 1.47 0.35 -19.32
N SER A 108 1.50 1.67 -19.38
CA SER A 108 2.48 2.45 -20.15
C SER A 108 3.42 3.15 -19.17
N PRO A 109 4.68 2.71 -19.04
CA PRO A 109 5.67 3.36 -18.19
C PRO A 109 5.92 4.82 -18.58
N VAL A 110 6.08 5.70 -17.57
CA VAL A 110 6.43 7.12 -17.77
C VAL A 110 7.72 7.50 -17.05
N VAL A 111 8.45 6.52 -16.55
CA VAL A 111 9.71 6.64 -15.82
C VAL A 111 10.85 5.91 -16.53
N GLN A 112 12.07 6.13 -16.08
CA GLN A 112 13.28 5.53 -16.62
C GLN A 112 14.07 4.77 -15.54
N VAL A 113 14.80 3.74 -15.94
CA VAL A 113 15.71 3.00 -15.06
C VAL A 113 16.72 3.96 -14.41
N GLY A 114 16.92 3.80 -13.10
CA GLY A 114 17.77 4.65 -12.27
C GLY A 114 17.08 5.90 -11.74
N GLN A 115 15.86 6.21 -12.18
CA GLN A 115 15.10 7.35 -11.65
C GLN A 115 14.74 7.12 -10.18
N HIS A 116 14.98 8.14 -9.34
CA HIS A 116 14.45 8.20 -7.98
C HIS A 116 13.00 8.69 -8.04
N VAL A 117 12.13 8.01 -7.32
CA VAL A 117 10.69 8.28 -7.25
C VAL A 117 10.22 8.30 -5.80
N SER A 118 9.07 8.90 -5.56
CA SER A 118 8.39 8.90 -4.26
C SER A 118 6.92 8.53 -4.44
N SER A 119 6.20 8.36 -3.36
CA SER A 119 4.75 8.11 -3.39
C SER A 119 3.93 9.18 -4.13
N ALA A 120 4.51 10.35 -4.41
CA ALA A 120 3.89 11.39 -5.25
C ALA A 120 4.24 11.29 -6.74
N THR A 121 5.09 10.34 -7.14
CA THR A 121 5.56 10.20 -8.52
C THR A 121 4.67 9.23 -9.28
N VAL A 122 4.08 9.68 -10.38
CA VAL A 122 3.43 8.80 -11.37
C VAL A 122 4.51 7.97 -12.06
N ILE A 123 4.38 6.65 -12.03
CA ILE A 123 5.33 5.72 -12.67
C ILE A 123 4.79 5.11 -13.96
N ALA A 124 3.47 5.00 -14.06
CA ALA A 124 2.79 4.48 -15.25
C ALA A 124 1.41 5.09 -15.44
N ASN A 125 0.89 4.93 -16.67
CA ASN A 125 -0.53 5.05 -16.94
C ASN A 125 -1.10 3.64 -17.19
N MET A 126 -2.07 3.24 -16.37
CA MET A 126 -2.91 2.07 -16.59
C MET A 126 -3.94 2.42 -17.66
N PHE A 127 -4.06 1.61 -18.71
CA PHE A 127 -5.08 1.77 -19.72
C PHE A 127 -6.14 0.66 -19.63
N ALA A 128 -7.34 0.95 -20.11
CA ALA A 128 -8.43 -0.02 -20.11
C ALA A 128 -8.19 -1.06 -21.23
N GLY A 129 -7.43 -2.09 -20.90
CA GLY A 129 -7.19 -3.26 -21.73
C GLY A 129 -8.05 -4.45 -21.31
N SER A 130 -7.69 -5.64 -21.77
CA SER A 130 -8.38 -6.88 -21.44
C SER A 130 -7.82 -7.59 -20.20
N ASP A 131 -6.59 -7.24 -19.82
CA ASP A 131 -5.82 -7.98 -18.84
C ASP A 131 -5.76 -7.26 -17.48
N GLY A 132 -5.97 -5.92 -17.48
CA GLY A 132 -5.82 -5.11 -16.29
C GLY A 132 -4.35 -4.90 -15.91
N ILE A 133 -4.08 -4.74 -14.63
CA ILE A 133 -2.70 -4.71 -14.12
C ILE A 133 -2.51 -5.76 -13.05
N GLU A 134 -1.30 -6.32 -12.98
CA GLU A 134 -0.83 -7.10 -11.86
C GLU A 134 0.30 -6.37 -11.15
N THR A 135 0.27 -6.33 -9.81
CA THR A 135 1.33 -5.74 -8.99
C THR A 135 1.63 -6.60 -7.77
N GLY A 136 2.91 -6.67 -7.40
CA GLY A 136 3.34 -7.54 -6.32
C GLY A 136 4.82 -7.38 -5.98
N TRP A 137 5.34 -8.29 -5.16
CA TRP A 137 6.75 -8.37 -4.86
C TRP A 137 7.54 -8.93 -6.02
N ALA A 138 8.72 -8.36 -6.32
CA ALA A 138 9.67 -8.81 -7.32
C ALA A 138 11.02 -9.16 -6.72
N GLN A 139 11.81 -10.01 -7.41
CA GLN A 139 13.21 -10.23 -7.03
C GLN A 139 14.13 -9.16 -7.61
N GLN A 140 15.31 -9.04 -7.01
CA GLN A 140 16.34 -8.10 -7.47
C GLN A 140 16.83 -8.36 -8.90
N SER A 141 16.60 -9.57 -9.44
CA SER A 141 16.94 -9.94 -10.82
C SER A 141 15.99 -9.35 -11.86
N GLY A 142 14.90 -8.67 -11.45
CA GLY A 142 13.96 -8.04 -12.36
C GLY A 142 12.93 -8.98 -12.99
N LEU A 143 12.97 -10.26 -12.68
CA LEU A 143 11.89 -11.19 -13.02
C LEU A 143 10.82 -11.16 -11.94
N SER A 144 9.56 -11.40 -12.30
CA SER A 144 8.53 -11.62 -11.30
C SER A 144 8.96 -12.80 -10.45
N ALA A 145 9.25 -12.51 -9.25
CA ALA A 145 9.89 -13.46 -8.42
C ALA A 145 8.91 -14.33 -7.70
N GLU A 146 7.70 -13.82 -7.66
CA GLU A 146 6.59 -14.55 -7.10
C GLU A 146 6.38 -15.83 -7.85
N SER A 147 6.47 -15.82 -9.19
CA SER A 147 6.42 -17.06 -9.95
C SER A 147 7.52 -18.02 -9.54
N GLN A 148 8.74 -17.57 -9.34
CA GLN A 148 9.84 -18.42 -8.91
C GLN A 148 9.69 -18.91 -7.48
N LEU A 149 9.21 -18.06 -6.56
CA LEU A 149 8.95 -18.48 -5.19
C LEU A 149 7.74 -19.39 -5.09
N ALA A 150 6.69 -19.14 -5.86
CA ALA A 150 5.53 -20.03 -5.98
C ALA A 150 5.91 -21.36 -6.61
N GLU A 151 6.72 -21.37 -7.66
CA GLU A 151 7.25 -22.57 -8.29
C GLU A 151 8.14 -23.39 -7.34
N ALA A 152 8.98 -22.72 -6.55
CA ALA A 152 9.77 -23.38 -5.50
C ALA A 152 8.89 -24.01 -4.42
N GLY A 153 7.71 -23.47 -4.19
CA GLY A 153 6.67 -24.05 -3.33
C GLY A 153 5.80 -25.12 -3.99
N GLY A 154 6.06 -25.46 -5.27
CA GLY A 154 5.29 -26.43 -6.04
C GLY A 154 3.93 -25.89 -6.55
N VAL A 155 3.76 -24.59 -6.58
CA VAL A 155 2.57 -23.92 -7.10
C VAL A 155 3.00 -23.15 -8.34
N GLY A 156 2.72 -23.69 -9.51
CA GLY A 156 2.98 -22.98 -10.76
C GLY A 156 2.00 -21.82 -10.95
N GLY A 157 2.51 -20.67 -11.25
CA GLY A 157 1.96 -19.43 -11.79
C GLY A 157 0.44 -19.25 -11.78
N ASN A 158 -0.12 -18.51 -12.56
CA ASN A 158 -1.54 -18.14 -12.85
C ASN A 158 -2.66 -19.10 -12.41
N GLY A 159 -2.70 -19.49 -11.15
CA GLY A 159 -3.81 -20.23 -10.56
C GLY A 159 -4.88 -19.28 -10.02
N PRO A 160 -6.13 -19.75 -9.87
CA PRO A 160 -7.20 -18.94 -9.30
C PRO A 160 -7.06 -18.74 -7.78
N PHE A 161 -5.98 -19.22 -7.19
CA PHE A 161 -5.77 -19.25 -5.75
C PHE A 161 -4.66 -18.30 -5.32
N PRO A 162 -4.79 -17.63 -4.19
CA PRO A 162 -3.77 -16.74 -3.68
C PRO A 162 -2.48 -17.49 -3.31
N THR A 163 -1.34 -16.88 -3.54
CA THR A 163 -0.08 -17.30 -2.95
C THR A 163 0.17 -16.55 -1.65
N ARG A 164 1.01 -17.10 -0.76
CA ARG A 164 1.38 -16.39 0.48
C ARG A 164 2.13 -15.10 0.19
N ILE A 165 2.91 -15.06 -0.89
CA ILE A 165 3.63 -13.85 -1.25
C ILE A 165 2.71 -12.79 -1.87
N GLY A 166 1.72 -13.19 -2.66
CA GLY A 166 0.67 -12.30 -3.16
C GLY A 166 -0.16 -11.69 -2.02
N LEU A 167 -0.57 -12.52 -1.04
CA LEU A 167 -1.28 -12.04 0.15
C LEU A 167 -0.46 -11.07 0.99
N SER A 168 0.84 -11.31 1.16
CA SER A 168 1.74 -10.38 1.86
C SER A 168 1.75 -9.01 1.20
N PHE A 169 1.75 -8.96 -0.13
CA PHE A 169 1.68 -7.69 -0.86
C PHE A 169 0.28 -7.05 -0.78
N GLU A 170 -0.77 -7.86 -0.88
CA GLU A 170 -2.14 -7.38 -0.74
C GLU A 170 -2.40 -6.71 0.62
N GLU A 171 -1.92 -7.30 1.72
CA GLU A 171 -2.06 -6.69 3.05
C GLU A 171 -1.35 -5.34 3.14
N LEU A 172 -0.18 -5.21 2.51
CA LEU A 172 0.48 -3.92 2.39
C LEU A 172 -0.38 -2.92 1.62
N LEU A 173 -0.96 -3.31 0.47
CA LEU A 173 -1.87 -2.46 -0.29
C LEU A 173 -3.10 -2.04 0.52
N GLN A 174 -3.71 -2.97 1.27
CA GLN A 174 -4.84 -2.65 2.14
C GLN A 174 -4.47 -1.67 3.25
N SER A 175 -3.26 -1.79 3.82
CA SER A 175 -2.77 -0.88 4.86
C SER A 175 -2.70 0.59 4.39
N VAL A 176 -2.58 0.81 3.08
CA VAL A 176 -2.58 2.13 2.45
C VAL A 176 -3.92 2.48 1.77
N GLY A 177 -4.97 1.68 2.00
CA GLY A 177 -6.33 1.97 1.56
C GLY A 177 -6.71 1.47 0.16
N VAL A 178 -5.98 0.49 -0.39
CA VAL A 178 -6.43 -0.22 -1.60
C VAL A 178 -7.47 -1.27 -1.21
N PRO A 179 -8.57 -1.43 -1.97
CA PRO A 179 -9.58 -2.44 -1.67
C PRO A 179 -9.04 -3.87 -1.82
N ALA A 180 -9.55 -4.78 -0.99
CA ALA A 180 -9.17 -6.19 -0.98
C ALA A 180 -9.70 -6.96 -2.19
N ALA A 181 -8.92 -7.93 -2.67
CA ALA A 181 -9.35 -8.85 -3.71
C ALA A 181 -10.37 -9.89 -3.19
N PRO A 182 -11.32 -10.33 -4.03
CA PRO A 182 -12.43 -11.17 -3.60
C PRO A 182 -12.04 -12.60 -3.20
N ASN A 183 -10.88 -13.10 -3.62
CA ASN A 183 -10.41 -14.46 -3.34
C ASN A 183 -9.40 -14.55 -2.20
N ARG A 184 -9.09 -13.46 -1.51
CA ARG A 184 -8.04 -13.38 -0.46
C ARG A 184 -8.22 -14.40 0.68
N ASP A 185 -9.47 -14.74 1.02
CA ASP A 185 -9.79 -15.64 2.13
C ASP A 185 -9.71 -17.14 1.72
N GLN A 186 -9.34 -17.43 0.47
CA GLN A 186 -9.10 -18.80 0.05
C GLN A 186 -7.77 -19.32 0.60
N TYR A 187 -7.66 -20.65 0.73
CA TYR A 187 -6.44 -21.25 1.27
C TYR A 187 -5.22 -20.93 0.39
N PRO A 188 -4.19 -20.25 0.94
CA PRO A 188 -3.06 -19.80 0.13
C PRO A 188 -2.05 -20.91 -0.12
N TYR A 189 -1.40 -20.83 -1.27
CA TYR A 189 -0.29 -21.70 -1.67
C TYR A 189 1.08 -21.08 -1.38
N GLY A 190 2.11 -21.94 -1.51
CA GLY A 190 3.50 -21.53 -1.47
C GLY A 190 4.02 -21.22 -0.07
N VAL A 191 5.19 -20.65 -0.03
CA VAL A 191 5.91 -20.25 1.19
C VAL A 191 6.14 -18.75 1.17
N LEU A 192 5.95 -18.10 2.32
CA LEU A 192 6.37 -16.72 2.51
C LEU A 192 7.78 -16.71 3.09
N PRO A 193 8.80 -16.24 2.33
CA PRO A 193 10.15 -16.12 2.87
C PRO A 193 10.20 -15.05 3.98
N ALA A 194 11.09 -15.28 4.96
CA ALA A 194 11.16 -14.46 6.19
C ALA A 194 11.55 -12.97 5.96
N ASN A 195 12.04 -12.63 4.77
CA ASN A 195 12.37 -11.26 4.40
C ASN A 195 11.19 -10.45 3.84
N TYR A 196 10.02 -11.07 3.66
CA TYR A 196 8.79 -10.39 3.25
C TYR A 196 7.90 -10.09 4.45
N PRO A 197 7.04 -9.05 4.37
CA PRO A 197 6.10 -8.72 5.43
C PRO A 197 5.21 -9.92 5.78
N PRO A 198 4.94 -10.17 7.06
CA PRO A 198 4.07 -11.27 7.49
C PRO A 198 2.63 -11.03 7.04
N ILE A 199 1.89 -12.11 6.84
CA ILE A 199 0.45 -12.09 6.65
C ILE A 199 -0.17 -12.10 8.06
N GLY A 200 -1.08 -11.15 8.36
CA GLY A 200 -1.77 -10.99 9.64
C GLY A 200 -2.88 -12.01 9.90
#